data_cf7fbb9300f494c29dc3ed575ba105e1
#
_entry.id   cf7fbb9300f494c29dc3ed575ba105e1
#
_cell.length_a   1.000
_cell.length_b   1.000
_cell.length_c   1.000
_cell.angle_alpha   90.00
_cell.angle_beta   90.00
_cell.angle_gamma   90.00
#
_symmetry.space_group_name_H-M   'P 1'
#
loop_
_entity.id
_entity.type
_entity.pdbx_description
1 polymer ?
#
loop_
_entity_poly.entity_id
_entity_poly.type
_entity_poly.pdbx_seq_one_letter_code
_entity_poly.pdbx_strand_id
1 'polypeptide(L)'
;QYVAKISIETSNKDKSITKTDSELLNVKDSEPDPAIRATVTDLSSHLEHWLDKPLSRIKGDLTFKDPFQARIHESTFIELIQKIQMDKMGTDLSATALYNNEAHGFEDPITMRNIITNYVYPNTLVASRITGADLRAALEVSAQYFTVRHGDVVINEKFVFPKERFYNYDMYEGIDYTLNISKPAGHRVTRLKYHGRDVQDDQVLT
;
A
#
# COMPACT_ATOMS: atom_id res chain seq x y z
N GLN A 1 -13.65 8.67 14.87
CA GLN A 1 -14.65 8.34 13.85
C GLN A 1 -15.72 9.43 13.80
N TYR A 2 -16.19 9.76 12.59
CA TYR A 2 -17.18 10.80 12.38
C TYR A 2 -18.28 10.32 11.44
N VAL A 3 -19.49 10.79 11.68
CA VAL A 3 -20.64 10.66 10.78
C VAL A 3 -21.04 12.04 10.29
N ALA A 4 -21.20 12.21 8.98
CA ALA A 4 -21.73 13.44 8.42
C ALA A 4 -23.26 13.42 8.50
N LYS A 5 -23.84 14.42 9.15
CA LYS A 5 -25.28 14.68 9.17
C LYS A 5 -25.59 15.82 8.22
N ILE A 6 -26.40 15.59 7.22
CA ILE A 6 -26.85 16.57 6.25
C ILE A 6 -28.35 16.80 6.43
N SER A 7 -28.74 18.07 6.66
CA SER A 7 -30.15 18.49 6.77
C SER A 7 -30.52 19.31 5.52
N ILE A 8 -31.60 18.90 4.88
CA ILE A 8 -32.10 19.57 3.66
C ILE A 8 -33.57 19.94 3.91
N GLU A 9 -33.86 21.23 3.85
CA GLU A 9 -35.23 21.73 3.86
C GLU A 9 -35.68 21.96 2.41
N THR A 10 -36.87 21.49 2.07
CA THR A 10 -37.44 21.66 0.74
C THR A 10 -38.79 22.35 0.81
N SER A 11 -39.08 23.19 -0.18
CA SER A 11 -40.41 23.81 -0.37
C SER A 11 -41.46 22.72 -0.71
N ASN A 12 -42.57 22.71 0.00
CA ASN A 12 -43.69 21.82 -0.32
C ASN A 12 -44.34 22.17 -1.65
N LYS A 13 -44.19 23.39 -2.15
CA LYS A 13 -44.88 23.93 -3.33
C LYS A 13 -44.23 23.48 -4.63
N ASP A 14 -42.90 23.54 -4.73
CA ASP A 14 -42.16 23.30 -5.98
C ASP A 14 -40.96 22.32 -5.77
N LYS A 15 -40.81 21.75 -4.55
CA LYS A 15 -39.72 20.83 -4.19
C LYS A 15 -38.33 21.44 -4.30
N SER A 16 -38.20 22.74 -4.46
CA SER A 16 -36.91 23.41 -4.43
C SER A 16 -36.26 23.30 -3.05
N ILE A 17 -34.93 23.24 -3.03
CA ILE A 17 -34.15 23.26 -1.79
C ILE A 17 -34.15 24.68 -1.25
N THR A 18 -34.66 24.88 -0.04
CA THR A 18 -34.73 26.17 0.62
C THR A 18 -33.61 26.42 1.61
N LYS A 19 -33.06 25.32 2.16
CA LYS A 19 -31.92 25.40 3.10
C LYS A 19 -31.14 24.10 3.09
N THR A 20 -29.84 24.21 3.24
CA THR A 20 -28.96 23.06 3.54
C THR A 20 -28.09 23.39 4.72
N ASP A 21 -27.85 22.41 5.58
CA ASP A 21 -26.95 22.47 6.69
C ASP A 21 -26.20 21.15 6.83
N SER A 22 -24.97 21.17 7.34
CA SER A 22 -24.19 19.96 7.55
C SER A 22 -23.31 20.06 8.80
N GLU A 23 -23.21 18.97 9.53
CA GLU A 23 -22.34 18.85 10.69
C GLU A 23 -21.61 17.51 10.71
N LEU A 24 -20.40 17.48 11.27
CA LEU A 24 -19.66 16.26 11.56
C LEU A 24 -19.86 15.87 13.02
N LEU A 25 -20.56 14.76 13.24
CA LEU A 25 -20.77 14.20 14.57
C LEU A 25 -19.64 13.25 14.92
N ASN A 26 -18.92 13.52 16.02
CA ASN A 26 -17.96 12.55 16.53
C ASN A 26 -18.73 11.41 17.22
N VAL A 27 -18.53 10.18 16.70
CA VAL A 27 -19.20 8.98 17.21
C VAL A 27 -18.26 8.03 17.95
N LYS A 28 -17.04 8.49 18.28
CA LYS A 28 -16.03 7.66 18.94
C LYS A 28 -16.52 7.04 20.25
N ASP A 29 -17.28 7.81 21.02
CA ASP A 29 -17.77 7.43 22.34
C ASP A 29 -19.29 7.13 22.33
N SER A 30 -19.88 6.94 21.15
CA SER A 30 -21.29 6.60 21.01
C SER A 30 -21.50 5.12 21.22
N GLU A 31 -22.50 4.75 22.00
CA GLU A 31 -22.90 3.37 22.16
C GLU A 31 -23.71 2.90 20.93
N PRO A 32 -23.42 1.70 20.40
CA PRO A 32 -24.19 1.13 19.29
C PRO A 32 -25.65 0.86 19.71
N ASP A 33 -26.59 1.13 18.82
CA ASP A 33 -27.98 0.74 19.03
C ASP A 33 -28.10 -0.78 19.21
N PRO A 34 -28.65 -1.29 20.33
CA PRO A 34 -28.71 -2.72 20.62
C PRO A 34 -29.52 -3.52 19.59
N ALA A 35 -30.59 -2.94 19.05
CA ALA A 35 -31.44 -3.63 18.07
C ALA A 35 -30.73 -3.77 16.73
N ILE A 36 -30.05 -2.71 16.26
CA ILE A 36 -29.23 -2.77 15.04
C ILE A 36 -28.06 -3.72 15.23
N ARG A 37 -27.37 -3.65 16.37
CA ARG A 37 -26.27 -4.56 16.69
C ARG A 37 -26.69 -6.02 16.64
N ALA A 38 -27.85 -6.33 17.20
CA ALA A 38 -28.39 -7.70 17.21
C ALA A 38 -28.61 -8.27 15.80
N THR A 39 -28.98 -7.43 14.82
CA THR A 39 -29.19 -7.88 13.43
C THR A 39 -27.92 -8.33 12.71
N VAL A 40 -26.74 -7.86 13.13
CA VAL A 40 -25.45 -8.16 12.50
C VAL A 40 -24.53 -9.03 13.35
N THR A 41 -24.93 -9.38 14.59
CA THR A 41 -24.07 -10.09 15.55
C THR A 41 -23.58 -11.43 15.01
N ASP A 42 -24.48 -12.25 14.47
CA ASP A 42 -24.11 -13.57 13.95
C ASP A 42 -23.18 -13.48 12.76
N LEU A 43 -23.45 -12.57 11.81
CA LEU A 43 -22.61 -12.33 10.66
C LEU A 43 -21.21 -11.83 11.09
N SER A 44 -21.17 -10.88 12.01
CA SER A 44 -19.90 -10.35 12.54
C SER A 44 -19.09 -11.44 13.23
N SER A 45 -19.73 -12.28 14.07
CA SER A 45 -19.06 -13.38 14.76
C SER A 45 -18.49 -14.41 13.80
N HIS A 46 -19.21 -14.79 12.75
CA HIS A 46 -18.72 -15.68 11.71
C HIS A 46 -17.55 -15.07 10.93
N LEU A 47 -17.65 -13.78 10.60
CA LEU A 47 -16.56 -13.05 9.90
C LEU A 47 -15.30 -12.99 10.74
N GLU A 48 -15.39 -12.61 12.03
CA GLU A 48 -14.23 -12.55 12.93
C GLU A 48 -13.57 -13.93 13.05
N HIS A 49 -14.38 -15.00 13.25
CA HIS A 49 -13.84 -16.36 13.31
C HIS A 49 -13.13 -16.77 12.01
N TRP A 50 -13.68 -16.42 10.85
CA TRP A 50 -13.04 -16.70 9.55
C TRP A 50 -11.76 -15.91 9.34
N LEU A 51 -11.75 -14.62 9.74
CA LEU A 51 -10.58 -13.76 9.64
C LEU A 51 -9.41 -14.27 10.50
N ASP A 52 -9.71 -14.79 11.70
CA ASP A 52 -8.67 -15.21 12.67
C ASP A 52 -8.28 -16.69 12.54
N LYS A 53 -8.87 -17.41 11.60
CA LYS A 53 -8.51 -18.81 11.34
C LYS A 53 -7.05 -18.91 10.86
N PRO A 54 -6.20 -19.71 11.51
CA PRO A 54 -4.84 -19.95 11.07
C PRO A 54 -4.80 -20.60 9.69
N LEU A 55 -4.00 -20.02 8.78
CA LEU A 55 -3.77 -20.52 7.41
C LEU A 55 -2.41 -21.20 7.27
N SER A 56 -1.37 -20.66 7.91
CA SER A 56 -0.01 -21.14 7.80
C SER A 56 0.84 -20.70 8.99
N ARG A 57 2.05 -21.26 9.08
CA ARG A 57 3.06 -20.92 10.07
C ARG A 57 4.25 -20.26 9.41
N ILE A 58 4.93 -19.38 10.14
CA ILE A 58 6.10 -18.64 9.67
C ILE A 58 7.37 -19.27 10.27
N LYS A 59 8.45 -19.31 9.46
CA LYS A 59 9.80 -19.52 9.94
C LYS A 59 10.59 -18.23 9.75
N GLY A 60 10.92 -17.54 10.83
CA GLY A 60 11.59 -16.23 10.82
C GLY A 60 10.64 -15.10 11.21
N ASP A 61 10.98 -13.88 10.83
CA ASP A 61 10.23 -12.67 11.13
C ASP A 61 9.79 -12.00 9.81
N LEU A 62 8.49 -11.87 9.62
CA LEU A 62 7.86 -11.18 8.49
C LEU A 62 7.15 -9.90 8.95
N THR A 63 7.46 -9.40 10.14
CA THR A 63 6.89 -8.18 10.68
C THR A 63 7.78 -6.97 10.43
N PHE A 64 7.19 -5.79 10.45
CA PHE A 64 7.90 -4.51 10.50
C PHE A 64 7.11 -3.51 11.36
N LYS A 65 7.83 -2.63 12.05
CA LYS A 65 7.22 -1.67 12.99
C LYS A 65 6.93 -0.32 12.34
N ASP A 66 7.76 0.07 11.39
CA ASP A 66 7.71 1.37 10.74
C ASP A 66 7.54 1.20 9.22
N PRO A 67 6.36 1.54 8.67
CA PRO A 67 6.11 1.45 7.23
C PRO A 67 7.02 2.35 6.39
N PHE A 68 7.52 3.46 6.93
CA PHE A 68 8.49 4.30 6.23
C PHE A 68 9.84 3.58 6.12
N GLN A 69 10.32 2.98 7.21
CA GLN A 69 11.56 2.19 7.19
C GLN A 69 11.45 0.97 6.27
N ALA A 70 10.28 0.30 6.23
CA ALA A 70 10.03 -0.82 5.32
C ALA A 70 10.04 -0.39 3.83
N ARG A 71 9.88 0.90 3.51
CA ARG A 71 9.99 1.44 2.15
C ARG A 71 11.41 1.84 1.77
N ILE A 72 12.22 2.31 2.70
CA ILE A 72 13.58 2.77 2.41
C ILE A 72 14.65 1.70 2.62
N HIS A 73 14.29 0.61 3.27
CA HIS A 73 15.13 -0.56 3.49
C HIS A 73 14.45 -1.82 2.96
N GLU A 74 15.22 -2.90 2.84
CA GLU A 74 14.65 -4.22 2.55
C GLU A 74 13.71 -4.66 3.68
N SER A 75 12.57 -5.23 3.29
CA SER A 75 11.58 -5.79 4.18
C SER A 75 11.31 -7.24 3.80
N THR A 76 11.54 -8.17 4.71
CA THR A 76 11.30 -9.60 4.51
C THR A 76 9.86 -9.90 4.09
N PHE A 77 8.91 -9.09 4.55
CA PHE A 77 7.51 -9.19 4.14
C PHE A 77 7.32 -8.82 2.66
N ILE A 78 7.86 -7.68 2.21
CA ILE A 78 7.76 -7.24 0.81
C ILE A 78 8.52 -8.21 -0.11
N GLU A 79 9.69 -8.64 0.31
CA GLU A 79 10.49 -9.64 -0.40
C GLU A 79 9.72 -10.96 -0.61
N LEU A 80 9.02 -11.44 0.44
CA LEU A 80 8.17 -12.62 0.32
C LEU A 80 7.07 -12.44 -0.73
N ILE A 81 6.35 -11.31 -0.71
CA ILE A 81 5.29 -11.02 -1.70
C ILE A 81 5.87 -11.04 -3.11
N GLN A 82 7.00 -10.37 -3.33
CA GLN A 82 7.63 -10.26 -4.64
C GLN A 82 8.16 -11.62 -5.14
N LYS A 83 8.78 -12.43 -4.27
CA LYS A 83 9.19 -13.79 -4.62
C LYS A 83 8.03 -14.68 -5.02
N ILE A 84 6.88 -14.57 -4.33
CA ILE A 84 5.66 -15.28 -4.72
C ILE A 84 5.17 -14.80 -6.08
N GLN A 85 5.21 -13.50 -6.38
CA GLN A 85 4.81 -12.95 -7.67
C GLN A 85 5.72 -13.46 -8.80
N MET A 86 7.04 -13.42 -8.59
CA MET A 86 8.03 -13.94 -9.55
C MET A 86 7.84 -15.44 -9.81
N ASP A 87 7.66 -16.24 -8.77
CA ASP A 87 7.41 -17.68 -8.88
C ASP A 87 6.14 -17.99 -9.68
N LYS A 88 5.04 -17.28 -9.36
CA LYS A 88 3.75 -17.47 -10.03
C LYS A 88 3.75 -17.10 -11.50
N MET A 89 4.49 -16.08 -11.87
CA MET A 89 4.52 -15.54 -13.24
C MET A 89 5.72 -16.03 -14.05
N GLY A 90 6.73 -16.62 -13.41
CA GLY A 90 7.97 -17.03 -14.07
C GLY A 90 8.75 -15.84 -14.60
N THR A 91 8.81 -14.75 -13.82
CA THR A 91 9.45 -13.50 -14.24
C THR A 91 10.81 -13.30 -13.59
N ASP A 92 11.67 -12.48 -14.22
CA ASP A 92 13.01 -12.15 -13.74
C ASP A 92 12.98 -11.22 -12.53
N LEU A 93 11.96 -10.37 -12.47
CA LEU A 93 11.78 -9.36 -11.41
C LEU A 93 10.30 -9.17 -11.06
N SER A 94 10.09 -8.48 -9.96
CA SER A 94 8.77 -8.10 -9.49
C SER A 94 8.78 -6.67 -8.99
N ALA A 95 7.63 -6.00 -9.07
CA ALA A 95 7.39 -4.71 -8.46
C ALA A 95 6.10 -4.75 -7.63
N THR A 96 6.15 -4.22 -6.42
CA THR A 96 4.97 -4.07 -5.56
C THR A 96 5.14 -2.89 -4.60
N ALA A 97 4.01 -2.38 -4.11
CA ALA A 97 3.99 -1.30 -3.12
C ALA A 97 3.57 -1.82 -1.74
N LEU A 98 3.94 -1.09 -0.70
CA LEU A 98 3.29 -1.17 0.60
C LEU A 98 2.07 -0.24 0.57
N TYR A 99 0.87 -0.80 0.49
CA TYR A 99 -0.35 -0.08 0.10
C TYR A 99 -0.87 0.94 1.11
N ASN A 100 -0.56 0.76 2.40
CA ASN A 100 -0.99 1.65 3.48
C ASN A 100 0.08 1.74 4.58
N ASN A 101 -0.16 2.55 5.60
CA ASN A 101 0.69 2.67 6.78
C ASN A 101 0.19 1.88 7.99
N GLU A 102 -0.89 1.13 7.84
CA GLU A 102 -1.48 0.27 8.88
C GLU A 102 -0.98 -1.18 8.77
N ALA A 103 -0.30 -1.48 7.67
CA ALA A 103 0.36 -2.77 7.47
C ALA A 103 1.53 -2.94 8.45
N HIS A 104 1.66 -4.14 9.00
CA HIS A 104 2.73 -4.52 9.93
C HIS A 104 3.43 -5.83 9.54
N GLY A 105 3.15 -6.34 8.33
CA GLY A 105 3.62 -7.65 7.89
C GLY A 105 2.75 -8.79 8.42
N PHE A 106 3.32 -9.99 8.46
CA PHE A 106 2.62 -11.19 8.92
C PHE A 106 3.14 -11.65 10.27
N GLU A 107 2.22 -11.88 11.20
CA GLU A 107 2.47 -12.54 12.48
C GLU A 107 2.26 -14.06 12.37
N ASP A 108 2.87 -14.83 13.27
CA ASP A 108 2.71 -16.28 13.34
C ASP A 108 1.62 -16.67 14.37
N PRO A 109 0.57 -17.39 13.98
CA PRO A 109 0.28 -17.92 12.64
C PRO A 109 -0.25 -16.87 11.68
N ILE A 110 -0.01 -17.04 10.37
CA ILE A 110 -0.65 -16.21 9.34
C ILE A 110 -2.15 -16.51 9.35
N THR A 111 -2.96 -15.46 9.36
CA THR A 111 -4.42 -15.53 9.27
C THR A 111 -4.93 -14.77 8.04
N MET A 112 -6.21 -14.95 7.69
CA MET A 112 -6.83 -14.16 6.64
C MET A 112 -6.84 -12.67 6.98
N ARG A 113 -6.98 -12.32 8.27
CA ARG A 113 -6.86 -10.94 8.76
C ARG A 113 -5.52 -10.33 8.41
N ASN A 114 -4.41 -11.04 8.64
CA ASN A 114 -3.08 -10.57 8.25
C ASN A 114 -3.01 -10.29 6.74
N ILE A 115 -3.55 -11.21 5.91
CA ILE A 115 -3.52 -11.03 4.45
C ILE A 115 -4.32 -9.79 4.03
N ILE A 116 -5.56 -9.65 4.49
CA ILE A 116 -6.45 -8.54 4.10
C ILE A 116 -5.92 -7.19 4.61
N THR A 117 -5.35 -7.14 5.81
CA THR A 117 -4.79 -5.90 6.38
C THR A 117 -3.56 -5.42 5.60
N ASN A 118 -2.71 -6.34 5.19
CA ASN A 118 -1.46 -6.00 4.51
C ASN A 118 -1.62 -5.89 2.98
N TYR A 119 -2.52 -6.66 2.38
CA TYR A 119 -2.77 -6.70 0.94
C TYR A 119 -4.23 -6.37 0.65
N VAL A 120 -4.56 -5.08 0.77
CA VAL A 120 -5.95 -4.57 0.83
C VAL A 120 -6.68 -4.55 -0.52
N TYR A 121 -5.96 -4.66 -1.66
CA TYR A 121 -6.55 -4.55 -2.98
C TYR A 121 -6.55 -5.89 -3.72
N PRO A 122 -7.68 -6.32 -4.31
CA PRO A 122 -7.77 -7.52 -5.12
C PRO A 122 -7.19 -7.27 -6.53
N ASN A 123 -5.88 -7.01 -6.59
CA ASN A 123 -5.19 -6.71 -7.83
C ASN A 123 -4.96 -7.98 -8.67
N THR A 124 -4.94 -7.81 -10.01
CA THR A 124 -4.51 -8.84 -10.93
C THR A 124 -3.00 -8.75 -11.12
N LEU A 125 -2.35 -9.91 -11.10
CA LEU A 125 -0.93 -10.02 -11.40
C LEU A 125 -0.74 -9.99 -12.92
N VAL A 126 0.18 -9.15 -13.39
CA VAL A 126 0.48 -8.97 -14.82
C VAL A 126 1.98 -9.10 -15.03
N ALA A 127 2.38 -9.93 -16.02
CA ALA A 127 3.76 -9.99 -16.49
C ALA A 127 3.91 -9.18 -17.78
N SER A 128 5.00 -8.42 -17.89
CA SER A 128 5.34 -7.62 -19.05
C SER A 128 6.82 -7.76 -19.39
N ARG A 129 7.16 -7.69 -20.67
CA ARG A 129 8.55 -7.56 -21.11
C ARG A 129 8.91 -6.09 -21.11
N ILE A 130 10.04 -5.76 -20.50
CA ILE A 130 10.55 -4.39 -20.40
C ILE A 130 12.02 -4.35 -20.79
N THR A 131 12.51 -3.20 -21.21
CA THR A 131 13.93 -2.97 -21.42
C THR A 131 14.61 -2.45 -20.13
N GLY A 132 15.93 -2.51 -20.07
CA GLY A 132 16.67 -1.90 -18.95
C GLY A 132 16.47 -0.39 -18.86
N ALA A 133 16.25 0.28 -20.00
CA ALA A 133 15.88 1.69 -20.03
C ALA A 133 14.49 1.92 -19.39
N ASP A 134 13.49 1.09 -19.70
CA ASP A 134 12.16 1.16 -19.08
C ASP A 134 12.24 0.92 -17.57
N LEU A 135 13.01 -0.08 -17.15
CA LEU A 135 13.21 -0.37 -15.72
C LEU A 135 13.85 0.81 -14.99
N ARG A 136 14.88 1.42 -15.57
CA ARG A 136 15.52 2.63 -15.01
C ARG A 136 14.52 3.79 -14.92
N ALA A 137 13.71 4.00 -15.95
CA ALA A 137 12.69 5.04 -15.96
C ALA A 137 11.63 4.80 -14.87
N ALA A 138 11.18 3.57 -14.69
CA ALA A 138 10.23 3.18 -13.64
C ALA A 138 10.80 3.44 -12.24
N LEU A 139 12.05 3.06 -11.98
CA LEU A 139 12.75 3.36 -10.72
C LEU A 139 12.90 4.88 -10.48
N GLU A 140 13.18 5.66 -11.52
CA GLU A 140 13.23 7.13 -11.41
C GLU A 140 11.86 7.74 -11.08
N VAL A 141 10.77 7.18 -11.59
CA VAL A 141 9.39 7.57 -11.22
C VAL A 141 9.13 7.23 -9.76
N SER A 142 9.43 6.00 -9.33
CA SER A 142 9.27 5.56 -7.93
C SER A 142 10.10 6.43 -6.98
N ALA A 143 11.34 6.79 -7.36
CA ALA A 143 12.21 7.64 -6.55
C ALA A 143 11.63 9.04 -6.26
N GLN A 144 10.66 9.52 -7.06
CA GLN A 144 10.01 10.82 -6.80
C GLN A 144 9.10 10.80 -5.57
N TYR A 145 8.76 9.61 -5.06
CA TYR A 145 8.01 9.44 -3.82
C TYR A 145 8.72 10.08 -2.62
N PHE A 146 10.05 10.14 -2.66
CA PHE A 146 10.87 10.74 -1.63
C PHE A 146 11.40 12.11 -2.02
N THR A 147 11.73 12.89 -0.99
CA THR A 147 12.48 14.14 -1.10
C THR A 147 13.39 14.28 0.11
N VAL A 148 14.36 15.22 0.04
CA VAL A 148 15.22 15.55 1.18
C VAL A 148 14.71 16.85 1.80
N ARG A 149 14.51 16.84 3.13
CA ARG A 149 14.16 18.02 3.92
C ARG A 149 15.03 18.06 5.18
N HIS A 150 15.74 19.16 5.38
CA HIS A 150 16.69 19.35 6.50
C HIS A 150 17.78 18.26 6.62
N GLY A 151 18.16 17.64 5.50
CA GLY A 151 19.15 16.56 5.46
C GLY A 151 18.57 15.16 5.54
N ASP A 152 17.32 15.00 5.91
CA ASP A 152 16.63 13.71 6.04
C ASP A 152 15.79 13.37 4.81
N VAL A 153 15.71 12.08 4.49
CA VAL A 153 14.78 11.56 3.49
C VAL A 153 13.39 11.52 4.09
N VAL A 154 12.44 12.14 3.41
CA VAL A 154 11.02 12.17 3.80
C VAL A 154 10.12 11.89 2.61
N ILE A 155 8.86 11.54 2.85
CA ILE A 155 7.85 11.39 1.78
C ILE A 155 7.57 12.77 1.17
N ASN A 156 7.56 12.85 -0.14
CA ASN A 156 7.22 14.07 -0.88
C ASN A 156 5.74 14.42 -0.67
N GLU A 157 5.45 15.64 -0.26
CA GLU A 157 4.10 16.12 0.09
C GLU A 157 3.05 15.86 -1.00
N LYS A 158 3.44 15.88 -2.27
CA LYS A 158 2.51 15.56 -3.37
C LYS A 158 1.91 14.15 -3.30
N PHE A 159 2.53 13.23 -2.55
CA PHE A 159 2.02 11.88 -2.29
C PHE A 159 1.23 11.75 -0.98
N VAL A 160 1.17 12.80 -0.20
CA VAL A 160 0.44 12.84 1.08
C VAL A 160 -0.79 13.74 0.96
N PHE A 161 -0.68 14.88 0.26
CA PHE A 161 -1.76 15.85 0.13
C PHE A 161 -2.21 16.03 -1.34
N PRO A 162 -3.49 16.22 -1.64
CA PRO A 162 -4.67 16.24 -0.74
C PRO A 162 -5.15 14.86 -0.31
N LYS A 163 -4.57 13.79 -0.85
CA LYS A 163 -4.89 12.39 -0.53
C LYS A 163 -3.60 11.60 -0.42
N GLU A 164 -3.50 10.79 0.63
CA GLU A 164 -2.41 9.83 0.79
C GLU A 164 -2.39 8.80 -0.34
N ARG A 165 -1.20 8.60 -0.95
CA ARG A 165 -0.96 7.72 -2.09
C ARG A 165 0.26 6.85 -1.82
N PHE A 166 0.28 6.18 -0.68
CA PHE A 166 1.38 5.29 -0.27
C PHE A 166 1.63 4.16 -1.26
N TYR A 167 0.57 3.74 -1.99
CA TYR A 167 0.62 2.74 -3.05
C TYR A 167 1.35 3.19 -4.34
N ASN A 168 1.82 4.43 -4.42
CA ASN A 168 2.56 4.97 -5.57
C ASN A 168 4.07 4.85 -5.43
N TYR A 169 4.56 4.07 -4.48
CA TYR A 169 5.97 3.74 -4.35
C TYR A 169 6.16 2.24 -4.55
N ASP A 170 6.61 1.88 -5.75
CA ASP A 170 6.95 0.50 -6.08
C ASP A 170 8.37 0.18 -5.60
N MET A 171 8.49 -0.94 -4.90
CA MET A 171 9.74 -1.59 -4.51
C MET A 171 9.97 -2.76 -5.47
N TYR A 172 11.23 -3.05 -5.77
CA TYR A 172 11.58 -4.03 -6.78
C TYR A 172 12.40 -5.17 -6.18
N GLU A 173 12.15 -6.38 -6.63
CA GLU A 173 12.90 -7.60 -6.32
C GLU A 173 13.45 -8.21 -7.60
N GLY A 174 14.53 -9.02 -7.48
CA GLY A 174 15.23 -9.63 -8.61
C GLY A 174 16.36 -8.77 -9.19
N ILE A 175 16.52 -7.55 -8.70
CA ILE A 175 17.59 -6.61 -9.08
C ILE A 175 18.24 -5.96 -7.86
N ASP A 176 19.50 -5.56 -8.00
CA ASP A 176 20.15 -4.67 -7.03
C ASP A 176 20.07 -3.23 -7.53
N TYR A 177 19.50 -2.34 -6.77
CA TYR A 177 19.44 -0.92 -7.12
C TYR A 177 19.71 0.00 -5.93
N THR A 178 20.12 1.23 -6.22
CA THR A 178 20.32 2.27 -5.22
C THR A 178 19.74 3.58 -5.73
N LEU A 179 18.87 4.19 -4.91
CA LEU A 179 18.28 5.49 -5.16
C LEU A 179 19.00 6.56 -4.32
N ASN A 180 19.61 7.55 -4.96
CA ASN A 180 20.15 8.73 -4.28
C ASN A 180 19.17 9.89 -4.37
N ILE A 181 18.40 10.07 -3.32
CA ILE A 181 17.30 11.06 -3.28
C ILE A 181 17.80 12.51 -3.26
N SER A 182 19.07 12.76 -2.94
CA SER A 182 19.65 14.10 -3.00
C SER A 182 19.90 14.58 -4.44
N LYS A 183 19.91 13.66 -5.42
CA LYS A 183 20.06 14.01 -6.82
C LYS A 183 18.76 14.51 -7.45
N PRO A 184 18.84 15.31 -8.53
CA PRO A 184 17.66 15.69 -9.31
C PRO A 184 16.86 14.47 -9.81
N ALA A 185 15.55 14.63 -9.97
CA ALA A 185 14.71 13.60 -10.59
C ALA A 185 15.24 13.25 -12.00
N GLY A 186 15.21 11.98 -12.36
CA GLY A 186 15.82 11.45 -13.58
C GLY A 186 17.31 11.07 -13.46
N HIS A 187 17.93 11.31 -12.30
CA HIS A 187 19.34 10.99 -12.01
C HIS A 187 19.53 10.32 -10.65
N ARG A 188 18.46 9.81 -10.06
CA ARG A 188 18.45 9.23 -8.71
C ARG A 188 18.89 7.78 -8.67
N VAL A 189 18.69 7.04 -9.76
CA VAL A 189 19.16 5.65 -9.89
C VAL A 189 20.67 5.67 -10.10
N THR A 190 21.42 5.39 -9.04
CA THR A 190 22.92 5.45 -9.07
C THR A 190 23.55 4.07 -9.23
N ARG A 191 22.78 3.01 -8.97
CA ARG A 191 23.17 1.62 -9.18
C ARG A 191 21.95 0.87 -9.72
N LEU A 192 22.17 0.02 -10.73
CA LEU A 192 21.16 -0.88 -11.25
C LEU A 192 21.84 -2.12 -11.81
N LYS A 193 21.68 -3.27 -11.16
CA LYS A 193 22.30 -4.53 -11.53
C LYS A 193 21.28 -5.67 -11.55
N TYR A 194 21.51 -6.59 -12.49
CA TYR A 194 20.82 -7.87 -12.57
C TYR A 194 21.86 -8.99 -12.53
N HIS A 195 21.73 -9.91 -11.60
CA HIS A 195 22.73 -10.97 -11.33
C HIS A 195 24.17 -10.43 -11.21
N GLY A 196 24.33 -9.32 -10.51
CA GLY A 196 25.65 -8.69 -10.25
C GLY A 196 26.25 -7.91 -11.41
N ARG A 197 25.61 -7.90 -12.60
CA ARG A 197 26.06 -7.15 -13.80
C ARG A 197 25.22 -5.91 -14.00
N ASP A 198 25.82 -4.85 -14.50
CA ASP A 198 25.10 -3.61 -14.81
C ASP A 198 24.05 -3.86 -15.90
N VAL A 199 22.82 -3.42 -15.66
CA VAL A 199 21.72 -3.54 -16.61
C VAL A 199 21.96 -2.61 -17.79
N GLN A 200 21.97 -3.17 -19.00
CA GLN A 200 22.09 -2.41 -20.24
C GLN A 200 20.74 -1.89 -20.68
N ASP A 201 20.69 -0.74 -21.36
CA ASP A 201 19.45 -0.07 -21.74
C ASP A 201 18.56 -0.92 -22.67
N ASP A 202 19.17 -1.74 -23.53
CA ASP A 202 18.52 -2.64 -24.47
C ASP A 202 18.29 -4.07 -23.92
N GLN A 203 18.76 -4.37 -22.70
CA GLN A 203 18.55 -5.65 -22.05
C GLN A 203 17.06 -5.89 -21.79
N VAL A 204 16.51 -6.99 -22.31
CA VAL A 204 15.12 -7.37 -22.08
C VAL A 204 15.02 -8.20 -20.82
N LEU A 205 14.08 -7.84 -19.95
CA LEU A 205 13.73 -8.50 -18.70
C LEU A 205 12.21 -8.72 -18.64
N THR A 206 11.74 -9.67 -17.83
CA THR A 206 10.31 -9.93 -17.61
C THR A 206 9.95 -9.80 -16.15
#